data_3f394271bc9dd91760c5e4c484d41644
#
_entry.id   3f394271bc9dd91760c5e4c484d41644
#
_cell.length_a   1.000
_cell.length_b   1.000
_cell.length_c   1.000
_cell.angle_alpha   90.00
_cell.angle_beta   90.00
_cell.angle_gamma   90.00
#
_symmetry.space_group_name_H-M   'P 1'
#
loop_
_entity.id
_entity.type
_entity.pdbx_description
1 polymer ?
#
loop_
_entity_poly.entity_id
_entity_poly.type
_entity_poly.pdbx_seq_one_letter_code
_entity_poly.pdbx_strand_id
1 'polypeptide(L)'
;SLSYTFSSTEGGTITVGGHCSNSSDNNTAVADNMTVSFAALADGNYANCTITVTDSAGNTEIIEVNPFTIDTTAPKLAEIDPVDTPTNDNSTLNYIFSSTEYGNITYGGSCSSGDNTSVGGPDNAPANNAITFNALADGTYDNCTISVTDNASNTSNPLDVTDFTIDTVKPVLTQVTAVTTPTDNTTPAYSFSSTEAGTNSYGGNCGSSSTSAISEETKDNVTIILTQPDNSTALGEGQYANCTITVTDSAGNPSTELRVNSTAGFEVDTTAPTVSSTSPTDNQSSVSISENISVTFSDSMDTTSVTTNTSNTSCSGSLQLSSDNFSSCVQMVSSPSSSDNLTFTVTSSPKMFYSTTYKLRVTTAAEDSAGNNIAQYT
;
A
#
# COMPACT_ATOMS: atom_id res chain seq x y z
N SER A 1 -18.07 29.47 -48.53
CA SER A 1 -18.02 29.24 -49.98
C SER A 1 -16.58 29.38 -50.47
N LEU A 2 -16.08 28.38 -51.20
CA LEU A 2 -14.76 28.36 -51.81
C LEU A 2 -14.79 29.27 -53.09
N SER A 3 -13.79 30.09 -53.26
CA SER A 3 -13.70 30.99 -54.43
C SER A 3 -12.30 30.97 -55.03
N TYR A 4 -12.23 31.24 -56.34
CA TYR A 4 -10.99 31.33 -57.08
C TYR A 4 -10.94 32.63 -57.85
N THR A 5 -9.85 33.38 -57.75
CA THR A 5 -9.67 34.67 -58.45
C THR A 5 -8.68 34.48 -59.60
N PHE A 6 -9.04 34.94 -60.77
CA PHE A 6 -8.21 34.91 -61.97
C PHE A 6 -8.43 36.22 -62.76
N SER A 7 -7.60 36.44 -63.78
CA SER A 7 -7.78 37.57 -64.71
C SER A 7 -8.06 37.04 -66.12
N SER A 8 -8.88 37.78 -66.85
CA SER A 8 -9.10 37.59 -68.30
C SER A 8 -8.79 38.85 -69.07
N THR A 9 -8.25 38.72 -70.26
CA THR A 9 -7.97 39.85 -71.16
C THR A 9 -9.20 40.27 -71.94
N GLU A 10 -10.20 39.38 -72.04
CA GLU A 10 -11.44 39.64 -72.79
C GLU A 10 -12.66 39.16 -72.01
N GLY A 11 -13.83 39.77 -72.36
CA GLY A 11 -15.11 39.30 -71.79
C GLY A 11 -15.61 38.03 -72.52
N GLY A 12 -16.31 37.19 -71.76
CA GLY A 12 -16.82 35.88 -72.35
C GLY A 12 -17.73 35.14 -71.41
N THR A 13 -18.02 33.90 -71.74
CA THR A 13 -18.76 32.95 -70.87
C THR A 13 -17.79 32.10 -70.06
N ILE A 14 -18.05 31.95 -68.79
CA ILE A 14 -17.26 31.07 -67.89
C ILE A 14 -17.97 29.74 -67.78
N THR A 15 -17.20 28.67 -67.89
CA THR A 15 -17.61 27.29 -67.50
C THR A 15 -16.60 26.69 -66.55
N VAL A 16 -17.09 26.07 -65.52
CA VAL A 16 -16.26 25.33 -64.56
C VAL A 16 -16.31 23.85 -64.85
N GLY A 17 -15.14 23.23 -64.93
CA GLY A 17 -14.99 21.82 -65.34
C GLY A 17 -14.27 20.97 -64.24
N GLY A 18 -14.11 19.70 -64.57
CA GLY A 18 -13.54 18.72 -63.65
C GLY A 18 -14.47 18.40 -62.49
N HIS A 19 -13.89 18.07 -61.36
CA HIS A 19 -14.66 17.79 -60.12
C HIS A 19 -15.35 19.04 -59.54
N CYS A 20 -15.04 20.24 -60.04
CA CYS A 20 -15.62 21.52 -59.62
C CYS A 20 -16.81 21.97 -60.49
N SER A 21 -17.43 21.13 -61.31
CA SER A 21 -18.36 21.45 -62.39
C SER A 21 -19.71 22.06 -61.99
N ASN A 22 -20.00 22.28 -60.72
CA ASN A 22 -21.28 22.76 -60.21
C ASN A 22 -21.20 24.13 -59.55
N SER A 23 -20.56 25.12 -60.19
CA SER A 23 -20.60 26.49 -59.66
C SER A 23 -21.93 27.16 -59.96
N SER A 24 -22.49 27.89 -59.01
CA SER A 24 -23.81 28.50 -59.12
C SER A 24 -23.80 29.96 -59.54
N ASP A 25 -22.65 30.64 -59.55
CA ASP A 25 -22.59 32.08 -59.71
C ASP A 25 -21.46 32.54 -60.66
N ASN A 26 -21.76 33.56 -61.45
CA ASN A 26 -20.85 34.21 -62.37
C ASN A 26 -20.40 33.40 -63.59
N ASN A 27 -21.34 33.24 -64.55
CA ASN A 27 -21.05 32.63 -65.84
C ASN A 27 -20.52 33.66 -66.89
N THR A 28 -20.18 34.88 -66.50
CA THR A 28 -19.74 35.92 -67.43
C THR A 28 -18.37 36.47 -67.01
N ALA A 29 -17.40 36.34 -67.93
CA ALA A 29 -16.10 36.96 -67.80
C ALA A 29 -16.16 38.41 -68.27
N VAL A 30 -15.47 39.32 -67.59
CA VAL A 30 -15.13 40.66 -68.02
C VAL A 30 -13.61 40.78 -68.11
N ALA A 31 -13.14 41.74 -68.97
CA ALA A 31 -11.71 41.96 -69.07
C ALA A 31 -11.22 42.63 -67.79
N ASP A 32 -10.76 41.88 -66.82
CA ASP A 32 -10.09 42.28 -65.57
C ASP A 32 -10.03 41.08 -64.58
N ASN A 33 -9.64 41.33 -63.33
CA ASN A 33 -9.67 40.36 -62.22
C ASN A 33 -11.13 40.00 -61.87
N MET A 34 -11.41 38.72 -61.72
CA MET A 34 -12.73 38.21 -61.38
C MET A 34 -12.64 37.03 -60.44
N THR A 35 -13.69 36.85 -59.67
CA THR A 35 -13.79 35.80 -58.70
C THR A 35 -14.97 34.88 -59.04
N VAL A 36 -14.71 33.58 -59.15
CA VAL A 36 -15.72 32.51 -59.32
C VAL A 36 -15.87 31.79 -57.96
N SER A 37 -17.12 31.65 -57.54
CA SER A 37 -17.46 30.84 -56.36
C SER A 37 -17.83 29.43 -56.80
N PHE A 38 -17.24 28.46 -56.18
CA PHE A 38 -17.65 27.04 -56.38
C PHE A 38 -18.90 26.74 -55.56
N ALA A 39 -19.77 25.89 -56.10
CA ALA A 39 -20.85 25.29 -55.31
C ALA A 39 -20.30 24.49 -54.11
N ALA A 40 -21.13 24.17 -53.14
CA ALA A 40 -20.71 23.33 -52.04
C ALA A 40 -20.16 21.99 -52.57
N LEU A 41 -18.91 21.73 -52.28
CA LEU A 41 -18.19 20.51 -52.61
C LEU A 41 -18.19 19.58 -51.40
N ALA A 42 -18.23 18.29 -51.63
CA ALA A 42 -18.09 17.28 -50.58
C ALA A 42 -16.62 17.14 -50.16
N ASP A 43 -16.38 16.46 -49.03
CA ASP A 43 -15.03 16.10 -48.63
C ASP A 43 -14.32 15.30 -49.70
N GLY A 44 -13.08 15.64 -49.99
CA GLY A 44 -12.28 14.98 -51.02
C GLY A 44 -11.17 15.84 -51.61
N ASN A 45 -10.36 15.25 -52.50
CA ASN A 45 -9.25 15.90 -53.18
C ASN A 45 -9.70 16.37 -54.56
N TYR A 46 -9.51 17.62 -54.86
CA TYR A 46 -9.89 18.33 -56.09
C TYR A 46 -8.63 18.73 -56.87
N ALA A 47 -8.11 17.78 -57.66
CA ALA A 47 -6.85 17.95 -58.41
C ALA A 47 -7.05 18.30 -59.89
N ASN A 48 -8.29 18.31 -60.39
CA ASN A 48 -8.60 18.45 -61.82
C ASN A 48 -9.65 19.54 -62.12
N CYS A 49 -9.82 20.50 -61.21
CA CYS A 49 -10.73 21.61 -61.45
C CYS A 49 -10.20 22.55 -62.53
N THR A 50 -11.05 22.97 -63.45
CA THR A 50 -10.69 23.89 -64.53
C THR A 50 -11.72 25.02 -64.63
N ILE A 51 -11.26 26.18 -65.09
CA ILE A 51 -12.08 27.31 -65.44
C ILE A 51 -11.81 27.61 -66.90
N THR A 52 -12.84 27.56 -67.72
CA THR A 52 -12.78 27.85 -69.18
C THR A 52 -13.50 29.16 -69.43
N VAL A 53 -12.84 30.10 -70.11
CA VAL A 53 -13.47 31.33 -70.64
C VAL A 53 -13.62 31.18 -72.15
N THR A 54 -14.84 31.44 -72.64
CA THR A 54 -15.15 31.43 -74.08
C THR A 54 -15.59 32.83 -74.48
N ASP A 55 -14.87 33.47 -75.42
CA ASP A 55 -15.22 34.77 -75.90
C ASP A 55 -16.46 34.75 -76.86
N SER A 56 -16.90 35.90 -77.35
CA SER A 56 -18.05 36.01 -78.24
C SER A 56 -17.80 35.44 -79.65
N ALA A 57 -16.54 35.20 -80.05
CA ALA A 57 -16.13 34.54 -81.30
C ALA A 57 -15.97 33.06 -81.18
N GLY A 58 -16.09 32.49 -79.97
CA GLY A 58 -15.97 31.04 -79.72
C GLY A 58 -14.53 30.58 -79.39
N ASN A 59 -13.57 31.53 -79.19
CA ASN A 59 -12.23 31.15 -78.77
C ASN A 59 -12.23 30.83 -77.26
N THR A 60 -11.49 29.82 -76.87
CA THR A 60 -11.46 29.30 -75.45
C THR A 60 -10.07 29.34 -74.87
N GLU A 61 -9.97 29.73 -73.58
CA GLU A 61 -8.78 29.55 -72.77
C GLU A 61 -9.14 28.85 -71.47
N ILE A 62 -8.26 27.89 -71.04
CA ILE A 62 -8.48 27.03 -69.88
C ILE A 62 -7.43 27.36 -68.82
N ILE A 63 -7.89 27.60 -67.58
CA ILE A 63 -7.06 27.76 -66.39
C ILE A 63 -7.25 26.49 -65.55
N GLU A 64 -6.16 25.84 -65.18
CA GLU A 64 -6.17 24.78 -64.17
C GLU A 64 -6.16 25.44 -62.79
N VAL A 65 -7.11 25.03 -61.93
CA VAL A 65 -7.15 25.44 -60.51
C VAL A 65 -6.16 24.61 -59.74
N ASN A 66 -5.32 25.24 -58.91
CA ASN A 66 -4.39 24.53 -58.08
C ASN A 66 -5.13 23.47 -57.26
N PRO A 67 -4.59 22.25 -57.11
CA PRO A 67 -5.20 21.21 -56.30
C PRO A 67 -5.46 21.65 -54.86
N PHE A 68 -6.62 21.33 -54.35
CA PHE A 68 -7.02 21.58 -52.96
C PHE A 68 -7.80 20.42 -52.37
N THR A 69 -7.85 20.33 -51.05
CA THR A 69 -8.64 19.32 -50.32
C THR A 69 -9.74 20.01 -49.55
N ILE A 70 -10.91 19.44 -49.52
CA ILE A 70 -12.00 19.78 -48.61
C ILE A 70 -12.09 18.66 -47.60
N ASP A 71 -12.09 19.04 -46.35
CA ASP A 71 -12.26 18.17 -45.19
C ASP A 71 -13.08 18.91 -44.15
N THR A 72 -14.26 18.39 -43.86
CA THR A 72 -15.19 18.95 -42.84
C THR A 72 -15.47 17.95 -41.74
N THR A 73 -14.75 16.82 -41.72
CA THR A 73 -14.92 15.74 -40.79
C THR A 73 -13.96 15.96 -39.63
N ALA A 74 -14.50 16.04 -38.43
CA ALA A 74 -13.65 16.16 -37.21
C ALA A 74 -13.13 14.78 -36.76
N PRO A 75 -11.91 14.73 -36.17
CA PRO A 75 -11.38 13.53 -35.60
C PRO A 75 -12.33 12.90 -34.56
N LYS A 76 -12.40 11.57 -34.51
CA LYS A 76 -13.07 10.81 -33.44
C LYS A 76 -12.03 10.18 -32.54
N LEU A 77 -12.21 10.36 -31.23
CA LEU A 77 -11.30 9.87 -30.20
C LEU A 77 -11.97 8.76 -29.40
N ALA A 78 -11.16 7.81 -28.92
CA ALA A 78 -11.58 6.80 -27.95
C ALA A 78 -10.42 6.48 -26.99
N GLU A 79 -10.71 6.35 -25.70
CA GLU A 79 -9.76 5.86 -24.71
C GLU A 79 -9.44 4.38 -24.97
N ILE A 80 -8.17 4.01 -24.82
CA ILE A 80 -7.68 2.64 -25.03
C ILE A 80 -7.12 2.08 -23.72
N ASP A 81 -6.27 2.87 -23.01
CA ASP A 81 -5.64 2.47 -21.78
C ASP A 81 -5.60 3.69 -20.83
N PRO A 82 -6.42 3.69 -19.77
CA PRO A 82 -6.48 4.78 -18.81
C PRO A 82 -5.22 4.84 -17.95
N VAL A 83 -5.06 5.92 -17.19
CA VAL A 83 -4.07 6.02 -16.13
C VAL A 83 -4.40 5.04 -15.03
N ASP A 84 -3.40 4.28 -14.53
CA ASP A 84 -3.55 3.40 -13.38
C ASP A 84 -4.09 4.16 -12.16
N THR A 85 -5.04 3.56 -11.42
CA THR A 85 -5.68 4.24 -10.28
C THR A 85 -6.08 3.29 -9.15
N PRO A 86 -5.77 3.63 -7.86
CA PRO A 86 -4.86 4.69 -7.47
C PRO A 86 -3.40 4.36 -7.83
N THR A 87 -2.56 5.37 -7.98
CA THR A 87 -1.13 5.20 -8.32
C THR A 87 -0.23 6.04 -7.45
N ASN A 88 0.96 5.52 -7.13
CA ASN A 88 2.03 6.27 -6.48
C ASN A 88 3.01 6.92 -7.46
N ASP A 89 2.79 6.76 -8.74
CA ASP A 89 3.55 7.49 -9.76
C ASP A 89 2.84 8.81 -10.08
N ASN A 90 3.53 9.92 -9.81
CA ASN A 90 3.05 11.26 -10.10
C ASN A 90 3.73 11.92 -11.29
N SER A 91 4.64 11.23 -11.98
CA SER A 91 5.56 11.81 -12.96
C SER A 91 5.57 11.11 -14.32
N THR A 92 5.17 9.84 -14.40
CA THR A 92 5.12 9.04 -15.64
C THR A 92 3.72 8.51 -15.91
N LEU A 93 2.73 9.41 -15.84
CA LEU A 93 1.31 9.12 -16.00
C LEU A 93 0.98 8.81 -17.46
N ASN A 94 1.11 7.56 -17.84
CA ASN A 94 0.87 7.10 -19.20
C ASN A 94 -0.63 6.95 -19.47
N TYR A 95 -1.04 7.40 -20.65
CA TYR A 95 -2.40 7.32 -21.15
C TYR A 95 -2.40 6.98 -22.64
N ILE A 96 -3.27 6.09 -23.08
CA ILE A 96 -3.36 5.69 -24.49
C ILE A 96 -4.77 5.95 -25.00
N PHE A 97 -4.87 6.65 -26.14
CA PHE A 97 -6.11 6.87 -26.85
C PHE A 97 -5.94 6.68 -28.35
N SER A 98 -7.02 6.50 -29.07
CA SER A 98 -7.04 6.44 -30.53
C SER A 98 -7.62 7.70 -31.13
N SER A 99 -7.16 8.06 -32.34
CA SER A 99 -7.74 9.10 -33.20
C SER A 99 -7.96 8.57 -34.62
N THR A 100 -9.08 8.95 -35.26
CA THR A 100 -9.33 8.58 -36.64
C THR A 100 -8.52 9.42 -37.63
N GLU A 101 -7.92 10.52 -37.20
CA GLU A 101 -7.20 11.45 -38.06
C GLU A 101 -5.94 12.01 -37.37
N TYR A 102 -4.98 12.45 -38.17
CA TYR A 102 -3.83 13.23 -37.74
C TYR A 102 -4.25 14.61 -37.22
N GLY A 103 -3.58 15.12 -36.22
CA GLY A 103 -3.86 16.47 -35.73
C GLY A 103 -3.03 16.88 -34.52
N ASN A 104 -3.31 18.07 -34.05
CA ASN A 104 -2.69 18.62 -32.85
C ASN A 104 -3.56 18.34 -31.63
N ILE A 105 -2.92 17.90 -30.52
CA ILE A 105 -3.59 17.65 -29.26
C ILE A 105 -3.77 18.95 -28.47
N THR A 106 -4.95 19.11 -27.90
CA THR A 106 -5.23 20.13 -26.87
C THR A 106 -5.70 19.43 -25.62
N TYR A 107 -5.09 19.77 -24.50
CA TYR A 107 -5.42 19.25 -23.17
C TYR A 107 -6.34 20.20 -22.43
N GLY A 108 -7.27 19.65 -21.65
CA GLY A 108 -8.20 20.40 -20.82
C GLY A 108 -8.23 19.90 -19.38
N GLY A 109 -8.85 20.72 -18.52
CA GLY A 109 -8.90 20.44 -17.09
C GLY A 109 -7.55 20.59 -16.40
N SER A 110 -7.26 19.68 -15.49
CA SER A 110 -6.02 19.66 -14.68
C SER A 110 -4.86 18.96 -15.39
N CYS A 111 -5.09 18.28 -16.49
CA CYS A 111 -4.09 17.51 -17.22
C CYS A 111 -3.43 18.31 -18.33
N SER A 112 -2.15 18.10 -18.54
CA SER A 112 -1.35 18.65 -19.64
C SER A 112 -0.20 17.73 -19.98
N SER A 113 0.37 17.87 -21.21
CA SER A 113 1.62 17.21 -21.59
C SER A 113 2.48 18.21 -22.37
N GLY A 114 3.78 18.21 -22.09
CA GLY A 114 4.75 19.06 -22.79
C GLY A 114 5.32 18.42 -24.06
N ASP A 115 5.36 17.09 -24.10
CA ASP A 115 6.10 16.34 -25.13
C ASP A 115 5.20 15.80 -26.25
N ASN A 116 3.89 15.67 -26.03
CA ASN A 116 2.96 15.08 -27.00
C ASN A 116 1.95 16.14 -27.48
N THR A 117 2.27 16.82 -28.57
CA THR A 117 1.44 17.89 -29.15
C THR A 117 0.70 17.45 -30.42
N SER A 118 0.97 16.24 -30.94
CA SER A 118 0.35 15.74 -32.17
C SER A 118 0.08 14.24 -32.10
N VAL A 119 -0.98 13.83 -32.78
CA VAL A 119 -1.37 12.42 -32.97
C VAL A 119 -1.04 11.93 -34.36
N GLY A 120 -0.70 10.64 -34.46
CA GLY A 120 -0.66 9.91 -35.72
C GLY A 120 -2.08 9.61 -36.24
N GLY A 121 -2.25 9.52 -37.56
CA GLY A 121 -3.52 9.27 -38.20
C GLY A 121 -3.59 7.94 -38.94
N PRO A 122 -4.54 7.77 -39.85
CA PRO A 122 -5.13 6.50 -40.30
C PRO A 122 -4.27 5.57 -41.16
N ASP A 123 -3.02 5.91 -41.45
CA ASP A 123 -2.13 4.97 -42.19
C ASP A 123 -1.79 3.74 -41.35
N ASN A 124 -2.12 3.77 -40.03
CA ASN A 124 -2.12 2.64 -39.12
C ASN A 124 -3.39 2.68 -38.23
N ALA A 125 -4.54 2.52 -38.81
CA ALA A 125 -5.84 2.68 -38.14
C ALA A 125 -6.18 1.54 -37.16
N PRO A 126 -6.76 1.83 -35.99
CA PRO A 126 -6.73 3.12 -35.29
C PRO A 126 -5.37 3.31 -34.63
N ALA A 127 -4.68 4.42 -34.91
CA ALA A 127 -3.39 4.69 -34.30
C ALA A 127 -3.55 4.86 -32.78
N ASN A 128 -2.99 3.96 -31.98
CA ASN A 128 -2.88 4.11 -30.54
C ASN A 128 -1.84 5.18 -30.26
N ASN A 129 -2.28 6.29 -29.70
CA ASN A 129 -1.42 7.41 -29.35
C ASN A 129 -1.12 7.32 -27.85
N ALA A 130 0.11 6.96 -27.50
CA ALA A 130 0.58 6.99 -26.12
C ALA A 130 1.07 8.39 -25.78
N ILE A 131 0.56 8.94 -24.69
CA ILE A 131 0.98 10.22 -24.12
C ILE A 131 1.37 10.03 -22.66
N THR A 132 2.19 10.94 -22.17
CA THR A 132 2.52 11.02 -20.74
C THR A 132 2.08 12.40 -20.25
N PHE A 133 1.21 12.45 -19.24
CA PHE A 133 0.86 13.70 -18.61
C PHE A 133 2.03 14.27 -17.80
N ASN A 134 2.09 15.59 -17.71
CA ASN A 134 3.02 16.27 -16.82
C ASN A 134 2.76 15.84 -15.36
N ALA A 135 3.79 15.94 -14.54
CA ALA A 135 3.69 15.61 -13.12
C ALA A 135 2.54 16.37 -12.43
N LEU A 136 1.75 15.61 -11.66
CA LEU A 136 0.60 16.09 -10.92
C LEU A 136 0.82 15.85 -9.42
N ALA A 137 0.19 16.64 -8.56
CA ALA A 137 0.22 16.46 -7.12
C ALA A 137 -0.74 15.35 -6.67
N ASP A 138 -0.63 14.91 -5.42
CA ASP A 138 -1.59 13.98 -4.82
C ASP A 138 -3.01 14.57 -4.88
N GLY A 139 -3.97 13.73 -5.26
CA GLY A 139 -5.37 14.11 -5.42
C GLY A 139 -6.10 13.30 -6.47
N THR A 140 -7.41 13.52 -6.57
CA THR A 140 -8.27 12.91 -7.59
C THR A 140 -8.46 13.86 -8.76
N TYR A 141 -8.33 13.34 -9.98
CA TYR A 141 -8.41 14.04 -11.25
C TYR A 141 -9.62 13.51 -12.02
N ASP A 142 -10.72 14.27 -12.02
CA ASP A 142 -12.02 13.95 -12.62
C ASP A 142 -12.43 14.91 -13.75
N ASN A 143 -11.50 15.76 -14.20
CA ASN A 143 -11.79 16.83 -15.15
C ASN A 143 -10.82 16.87 -16.35
N CYS A 144 -9.99 15.85 -16.51
CA CYS A 144 -9.02 15.80 -17.59
C CYS A 144 -9.68 15.47 -18.91
N THR A 145 -9.37 16.27 -19.95
CA THR A 145 -9.91 16.04 -21.30
C THR A 145 -8.84 16.18 -22.38
N ILE A 146 -9.07 15.54 -23.51
CA ILE A 146 -8.22 15.62 -24.70
C ILE A 146 -9.10 15.94 -25.91
N SER A 147 -8.67 16.91 -26.73
CA SER A 147 -9.23 17.19 -28.04
C SER A 147 -8.14 17.16 -29.11
N VAL A 148 -8.49 16.79 -30.32
CA VAL A 148 -7.59 16.80 -31.48
C VAL A 148 -8.15 17.72 -32.55
N THR A 149 -7.31 18.62 -33.08
CA THR A 149 -7.63 19.48 -34.22
C THR A 149 -6.82 19.03 -35.42
N ASP A 150 -7.48 18.63 -36.51
CA ASP A 150 -6.85 18.20 -37.73
C ASP A 150 -6.20 19.34 -38.55
N ASN A 151 -5.60 18.99 -39.67
CA ASN A 151 -4.93 19.99 -40.53
C ASN A 151 -5.93 20.90 -41.29
N ALA A 152 -7.21 20.51 -41.37
CA ALA A 152 -8.28 21.33 -41.97
C ALA A 152 -8.96 22.23 -40.93
N SER A 153 -8.52 22.18 -39.65
CA SER A 153 -9.04 22.93 -38.53
C SER A 153 -10.39 22.42 -37.97
N ASN A 154 -10.73 21.18 -38.22
CA ASN A 154 -11.87 20.54 -37.56
C ASN A 154 -11.40 19.98 -36.23
N THR A 155 -12.12 20.29 -35.14
CA THR A 155 -11.79 19.88 -33.78
C THR A 155 -12.75 18.78 -33.31
N SER A 156 -12.20 17.72 -32.73
CA SER A 156 -12.98 16.63 -32.13
C SER A 156 -13.85 17.12 -30.97
N ASN A 157 -14.86 16.34 -30.62
CA ASN A 157 -15.43 16.46 -29.28
C ASN A 157 -14.34 16.12 -28.24
N PRO A 158 -14.34 16.79 -27.06
CA PRO A 158 -13.45 16.42 -25.97
C PRO A 158 -13.67 14.93 -25.60
N LEU A 159 -12.57 14.21 -25.44
CA LEU A 159 -12.54 12.87 -24.84
C LEU A 159 -12.26 13.07 -23.36
N ASP A 160 -13.17 12.61 -22.50
CA ASP A 160 -12.96 12.56 -21.08
C ASP A 160 -11.94 11.44 -20.75
N VAL A 161 -10.93 11.77 -19.97
CA VAL A 161 -9.99 10.81 -19.40
C VAL A 161 -10.66 10.18 -18.20
N THR A 162 -10.63 8.83 -18.11
CA THR A 162 -11.16 8.13 -16.94
C THR A 162 -10.53 8.68 -15.65
N ASP A 163 -11.37 8.92 -14.63
CA ASP A 163 -10.94 9.48 -13.34
C ASP A 163 -9.83 8.64 -12.72
N PHE A 164 -8.81 9.31 -12.20
CA PHE A 164 -7.69 8.65 -11.53
C PHE A 164 -7.27 9.39 -10.27
N THR A 165 -6.65 8.67 -9.35
CA THR A 165 -6.13 9.22 -8.08
C THR A 165 -4.64 8.99 -7.99
N ILE A 166 -3.91 10.05 -7.64
CA ILE A 166 -2.49 10.02 -7.30
C ILE A 166 -2.37 10.10 -5.78
N ASP A 167 -1.61 9.19 -5.22
CA ASP A 167 -1.30 9.14 -3.80
C ASP A 167 0.15 8.67 -3.63
N THR A 168 1.03 9.58 -3.20
CA THR A 168 2.45 9.31 -2.95
C THR A 168 2.77 9.26 -1.45
N VAL A 169 1.75 9.41 -0.60
CA VAL A 169 1.88 9.38 0.86
C VAL A 169 2.02 7.93 1.33
N LYS A 170 2.99 7.68 2.19
CA LYS A 170 3.25 6.35 2.74
C LYS A 170 2.51 6.18 4.05
N PRO A 171 1.95 5.00 4.33
CA PRO A 171 1.43 4.68 5.65
C PRO A 171 2.48 4.88 6.76
N VAL A 172 2.08 5.47 7.88
CA VAL A 172 2.90 5.60 9.09
C VAL A 172 2.37 4.62 10.14
N LEU A 173 3.26 3.75 10.63
CA LEU A 173 2.92 2.72 11.59
C LEU A 173 3.35 3.12 13.00
N THR A 174 2.51 2.80 14.01
CA THR A 174 2.81 3.04 15.43
C THR A 174 2.37 1.83 16.27
N GLN A 175 3.24 1.35 17.16
CA GLN A 175 2.90 0.29 18.12
C GLN A 175 1.79 0.76 19.06
N VAL A 176 0.75 -0.07 19.23
CA VAL A 176 -0.35 0.15 20.21
C VAL A 176 -0.15 -0.74 21.43
N THR A 177 -0.03 -2.06 21.24
CA THR A 177 0.20 -3.00 22.32
C THR A 177 1.40 -3.89 22.01
N ALA A 178 2.38 -3.87 22.92
CA ALA A 178 3.55 -4.71 22.84
C ALA A 178 3.23 -6.17 23.21
N VAL A 179 4.05 -7.10 22.72
CA VAL A 179 4.10 -8.46 23.26
C VAL A 179 4.71 -8.43 24.67
N THR A 180 4.10 -9.10 25.64
CA THR A 180 4.72 -9.32 26.97
C THR A 180 6.02 -10.09 26.78
N THR A 181 7.06 -9.71 27.54
CA THR A 181 8.37 -10.36 27.43
C THR A 181 9.05 -10.51 28.78
N PRO A 182 9.54 -11.71 29.13
CA PRO A 182 9.33 -12.98 28.41
C PRO A 182 7.88 -13.45 28.46
N THR A 183 7.48 -14.44 27.63
CA THR A 183 6.15 -15.02 27.60
C THR A 183 6.20 -16.52 27.28
N ASP A 184 5.35 -17.32 27.89
CA ASP A 184 5.12 -18.73 27.53
C ASP A 184 4.20 -18.91 26.31
N ASN A 185 3.57 -17.81 25.86
CA ASN A 185 2.66 -17.83 24.72
C ASN A 185 3.42 -17.89 23.40
N THR A 186 3.29 -19.02 22.70
CA THR A 186 3.92 -19.26 21.39
C THR A 186 3.17 -18.62 20.21
N THR A 187 2.01 -17.99 20.46
CA THR A 187 1.22 -17.25 19.46
C THR A 187 0.77 -15.91 20.02
N PRO A 188 1.73 -15.04 20.41
CA PRO A 188 1.40 -13.81 21.10
C PRO A 188 0.69 -12.82 20.16
N ALA A 189 -0.26 -12.06 20.71
CA ALA A 189 -0.90 -10.96 20.04
C ALA A 189 -0.03 -9.71 20.09
N TYR A 190 -0.01 -8.98 18.97
CA TYR A 190 0.63 -7.68 18.85
C TYR A 190 -0.32 -6.70 18.18
N SER A 191 -0.38 -5.46 18.65
CA SER A 191 -1.25 -4.44 18.05
C SER A 191 -0.47 -3.21 17.62
N PHE A 192 -0.85 -2.68 16.47
CA PHE A 192 -0.31 -1.45 15.90
C PHE A 192 -1.41 -0.63 15.21
N SER A 193 -1.15 0.63 14.94
CA SER A 193 -1.97 1.49 14.09
C SER A 193 -1.25 1.84 12.80
N SER A 194 -2.02 2.12 11.75
CA SER A 194 -1.56 2.68 10.48
C SER A 194 -2.34 3.95 10.17
N THR A 195 -1.72 4.93 9.55
CA THR A 195 -2.45 6.14 9.10
C THR A 195 -3.38 5.85 7.93
N GLU A 196 -3.15 4.75 7.20
CA GLU A 196 -3.87 4.39 5.99
C GLU A 196 -4.22 2.91 5.98
N ALA A 197 -5.28 2.58 5.25
CA ALA A 197 -5.62 1.21 4.90
C ALA A 197 -4.58 0.60 3.94
N GLY A 198 -4.48 -0.72 3.91
CA GLY A 198 -3.52 -1.38 3.02
C GLY A 198 -3.36 -2.86 3.28
N THR A 199 -2.27 -3.40 2.78
CA THR A 199 -1.89 -4.81 2.98
C THR A 199 -0.62 -4.89 3.80
N ASN A 200 -0.65 -5.64 4.91
CA ASN A 200 0.52 -5.86 5.74
C ASN A 200 1.35 -7.04 5.25
N SER A 201 2.66 -6.91 5.39
CA SER A 201 3.65 -7.95 5.19
C SER A 201 4.60 -8.01 6.38
N TYR A 202 5.26 -9.14 6.56
CA TYR A 202 6.08 -9.44 7.72
C TYR A 202 7.51 -9.73 7.32
N GLY A 203 8.46 -9.37 8.20
CA GLY A 203 9.87 -9.61 7.99
C GLY A 203 10.59 -10.16 9.21
N GLY A 204 11.84 -10.60 9.02
CA GLY A 204 12.64 -11.26 10.06
C GLY A 204 12.15 -12.67 10.36
N ASN A 205 12.17 -13.03 11.63
CA ASN A 205 11.80 -14.40 12.10
C ASN A 205 10.31 -14.52 12.45
N CYS A 206 9.48 -13.57 12.07
CA CYS A 206 8.05 -13.57 12.34
C CYS A 206 7.22 -13.51 11.08
N GLY A 207 6.04 -14.12 11.16
CA GLY A 207 4.91 -14.00 10.27
C GLY A 207 3.64 -13.73 11.08
N SER A 208 2.48 -13.86 10.47
CA SER A 208 1.20 -13.81 11.17
C SER A 208 0.17 -14.71 10.51
N SER A 209 -0.64 -15.37 11.35
CA SER A 209 -1.83 -16.11 10.90
C SER A 209 -3.06 -15.21 10.67
N SER A 210 -2.97 -13.91 10.98
CA SER A 210 -4.04 -12.94 10.79
C SER A 210 -4.15 -12.53 9.32
N THR A 211 -5.31 -11.97 8.93
CA THR A 211 -5.51 -11.44 7.57
C THR A 211 -4.53 -10.31 7.27
N SER A 212 -4.04 -10.26 6.04
CA SER A 212 -3.08 -9.24 5.59
C SER A 212 -3.74 -7.90 5.23
N ALA A 213 -5.07 -7.84 5.11
CA ALA A 213 -5.79 -6.63 4.72
C ALA A 213 -6.15 -5.77 5.94
N ILE A 214 -5.83 -4.49 5.86
CA ILE A 214 -6.20 -3.44 6.83
C ILE A 214 -7.20 -2.52 6.15
N SER A 215 -8.39 -2.38 6.74
CA SER A 215 -9.42 -1.46 6.26
C SER A 215 -9.33 -0.10 6.95
N GLU A 216 -10.00 0.91 6.39
CA GLU A 216 -10.15 2.23 7.02
C GLU A 216 -10.78 2.16 8.43
N GLU A 217 -11.64 1.17 8.67
CA GLU A 217 -12.31 0.96 9.96
C GLU A 217 -11.39 0.33 11.01
N THR A 218 -10.37 -0.44 10.59
CA THR A 218 -9.49 -1.20 11.49
C THR A 218 -8.10 -0.61 11.64
N LYS A 219 -7.69 0.34 10.79
CA LYS A 219 -6.32 0.87 10.73
C LYS A 219 -5.81 1.47 12.05
N ASP A 220 -6.69 2.01 12.88
CA ASP A 220 -6.30 2.65 14.15
C ASP A 220 -5.91 1.65 15.25
N ASN A 221 -6.29 0.38 15.14
CA ASN A 221 -5.92 -0.69 16.06
C ASN A 221 -5.96 -2.06 15.37
N VAL A 222 -4.92 -2.35 14.63
CA VAL A 222 -4.73 -3.64 13.96
C VAL A 222 -4.11 -4.63 14.94
N THR A 223 -4.81 -5.70 15.28
CA THR A 223 -4.27 -6.79 16.10
C THR A 223 -3.94 -7.99 15.25
N ILE A 224 -2.71 -8.47 15.37
CA ILE A 224 -2.19 -9.64 14.66
C ILE A 224 -1.74 -10.70 15.66
N ILE A 225 -1.77 -11.94 15.24
CA ILE A 225 -1.21 -13.09 15.97
C ILE A 225 0.10 -13.48 15.33
N LEU A 226 1.20 -13.36 16.08
CA LEU A 226 2.54 -13.66 15.59
C LEU A 226 2.77 -15.16 15.48
N THR A 227 3.42 -15.54 14.39
CA THR A 227 3.79 -16.92 14.06
C THR A 227 5.20 -16.95 13.46
N GLN A 228 5.69 -18.13 13.10
CA GLN A 228 6.88 -18.24 12.25
C GLN A 228 6.63 -17.63 10.87
N PRO A 229 7.68 -17.40 10.05
CA PRO A 229 7.56 -16.79 8.71
C PRO A 229 6.67 -17.55 7.72
N ASP A 230 6.26 -18.78 8.02
CA ASP A 230 5.30 -19.54 7.23
C ASP A 230 3.83 -19.09 7.42
N ASN A 231 3.59 -18.10 8.30
CA ASN A 231 2.28 -17.55 8.67
C ASN A 231 1.29 -18.53 9.29
N SER A 232 1.77 -19.67 9.79
CA SER A 232 0.92 -20.74 10.32
C SER A 232 1.48 -21.43 11.56
N THR A 233 2.78 -21.65 11.62
CA THR A 233 3.43 -22.35 12.72
C THR A 233 3.65 -21.43 13.92
N ALA A 234 3.30 -21.90 15.12
CA ALA A 234 3.59 -21.18 16.35
C ALA A 234 5.09 -20.88 16.50
N LEU A 235 5.43 -19.79 17.19
CA LEU A 235 6.82 -19.43 17.49
C LEU A 235 7.44 -20.51 18.38
N GLY A 236 8.70 -20.79 18.15
CA GLY A 236 9.49 -21.63 19.06
C GLY A 236 10.05 -20.79 20.23
N GLU A 237 10.66 -21.50 21.20
CA GLU A 237 11.44 -20.85 22.25
C GLU A 237 12.60 -20.04 21.67
N GLY A 238 12.83 -18.85 22.18
CA GLY A 238 13.93 -17.98 21.77
C GLY A 238 13.62 -16.50 21.70
N GLN A 239 14.64 -15.73 21.32
CA GLN A 239 14.59 -14.28 21.21
C GLN A 239 14.17 -13.82 19.80
N TYR A 240 13.17 -12.95 19.72
CA TYR A 240 12.60 -12.38 18.51
C TYR A 240 12.86 -10.88 18.41
N ALA A 241 14.10 -10.47 18.11
CA ALA A 241 14.51 -9.07 18.02
C ALA A 241 14.43 -8.46 16.62
N ASN A 242 14.15 -9.26 15.59
CA ASN A 242 14.17 -8.84 14.18
C ASN A 242 12.80 -8.87 13.48
N CYS A 243 11.73 -9.09 14.23
CA CYS A 243 10.38 -9.09 13.67
C CYS A 243 9.97 -7.70 13.20
N THR A 244 9.54 -7.57 11.95
CA THR A 244 9.12 -6.31 11.35
C THR A 244 7.77 -6.44 10.65
N ILE A 245 7.06 -5.32 10.54
CA ILE A 245 5.79 -5.17 9.84
C ILE A 245 5.92 -4.01 8.86
N THR A 246 5.45 -4.21 7.64
CA THR A 246 5.30 -3.16 6.61
C THR A 246 3.87 -3.17 6.11
N VAL A 247 3.27 -2.01 5.92
CA VAL A 247 1.96 -1.84 5.28
C VAL A 247 2.16 -1.16 3.94
N THR A 248 1.57 -1.71 2.90
CA THR A 248 1.53 -1.11 1.56
C THR A 248 0.08 -0.69 1.29
N ASP A 249 -0.14 0.59 0.98
CA ASP A 249 -1.47 1.13 0.67
C ASP A 249 -2.00 0.66 -0.70
N SER A 250 -3.16 1.16 -1.09
CA SER A 250 -3.79 0.80 -2.37
C SER A 250 -3.10 1.42 -3.59
N ALA A 251 -2.35 2.52 -3.41
CA ALA A 251 -1.57 3.16 -4.47
C ALA A 251 -0.18 2.51 -4.65
N GLY A 252 0.22 1.61 -3.75
CA GLY A 252 1.47 0.89 -3.80
C GLY A 252 2.61 1.55 -3.00
N ASN A 253 2.33 2.47 -2.06
CA ASN A 253 3.35 3.06 -1.19
C ASN A 253 3.62 2.14 0.01
N PRO A 254 4.83 1.61 0.19
CA PRO A 254 5.18 0.87 1.39
C PRO A 254 5.53 1.82 2.54
N SER A 255 5.05 1.54 3.76
CA SER A 255 5.50 2.18 4.98
C SER A 255 6.98 1.94 5.26
N THR A 256 7.56 2.69 6.18
CA THR A 256 8.77 2.25 6.86
C THR A 256 8.47 1.04 7.74
N GLU A 257 9.45 0.14 7.89
CA GLU A 257 9.30 -1.04 8.75
C GLU A 257 9.05 -0.63 10.21
N LEU A 258 8.00 -1.18 10.81
CA LEU A 258 7.75 -1.13 12.24
C LEU A 258 8.33 -2.39 12.90
N ARG A 259 9.24 -2.22 13.88
CA ARG A 259 9.76 -3.33 14.67
C ARG A 259 8.81 -3.68 15.80
N VAL A 260 8.52 -4.96 15.96
CA VAL A 260 7.74 -5.49 17.09
C VAL A 260 8.55 -5.30 18.36
N ASN A 261 7.96 -4.68 19.37
CA ASN A 261 8.60 -4.35 20.66
C ASN A 261 9.91 -3.52 20.51
N SER A 262 10.00 -2.66 19.50
CA SER A 262 11.18 -1.84 19.23
C SER A 262 12.45 -2.67 18.94
N THR A 263 13.63 -2.18 19.30
CA THR A 263 14.91 -2.86 19.02
C THR A 263 15.21 -4.04 19.95
N ALA A 264 14.57 -4.12 21.11
CA ALA A 264 14.77 -5.21 22.06
C ALA A 264 14.04 -6.49 21.66
N GLY A 265 12.92 -6.34 20.93
CA GLY A 265 12.05 -7.46 20.57
C GLY A 265 11.36 -8.07 21.80
N PHE A 266 11.04 -9.36 21.70
CA PHE A 266 10.43 -10.13 22.78
C PHE A 266 11.04 -11.53 22.83
N GLU A 267 10.86 -12.20 23.97
CA GLU A 267 11.33 -13.56 24.21
C GLU A 267 10.14 -14.49 24.42
N VAL A 268 10.18 -15.63 23.74
CA VAL A 268 9.30 -16.77 23.99
C VAL A 268 10.10 -17.77 24.80
N ASP A 269 9.64 -18.04 26.01
CA ASP A 269 10.23 -19.01 26.93
C ASP A 269 9.15 -20.01 27.37
N THR A 270 9.29 -21.25 26.96
CA THR A 270 8.34 -22.36 27.24
C THR A 270 8.94 -23.37 28.19
N THR A 271 10.14 -23.09 28.72
CA THR A 271 10.86 -24.00 29.58
C THR A 271 10.45 -23.80 31.04
N ALA A 272 9.86 -24.82 31.66
CA ALA A 272 9.46 -24.76 33.07
C ALA A 272 10.67 -24.65 34.00
N PRO A 273 10.63 -23.77 35.00
CA PRO A 273 11.72 -23.64 35.98
C PRO A 273 11.85 -24.92 36.83
N THR A 274 13.05 -25.15 37.32
CA THR A 274 13.37 -26.25 38.28
C THR A 274 14.06 -25.70 39.48
N VAL A 275 14.03 -26.47 40.61
CA VAL A 275 14.85 -26.15 41.77
C VAL A 275 16.28 -26.61 41.51
N SER A 276 17.21 -25.66 41.38
CA SER A 276 18.63 -25.92 41.15
C SER A 276 19.37 -26.31 42.44
N SER A 277 19.03 -25.67 43.57
CA SER A 277 19.62 -25.96 44.88
C SER A 277 18.74 -25.46 46.03
N THR A 278 19.00 -25.97 47.18
CA THR A 278 18.40 -25.52 48.46
C THR A 278 19.46 -25.28 49.53
N SER A 279 19.19 -24.37 50.45
CA SER A 279 19.94 -24.25 51.70
C SER A 279 18.95 -24.21 52.88
N PRO A 280 18.97 -25.16 53.81
CA PRO A 280 19.86 -26.34 53.90
C PRO A 280 19.76 -27.26 52.68
N THR A 281 20.86 -27.98 52.37
CA THR A 281 20.90 -28.96 51.29
C THR A 281 20.13 -30.22 51.67
N ASP A 282 19.69 -30.98 50.68
CA ASP A 282 19.00 -32.24 50.90
C ASP A 282 19.83 -33.19 51.81
N ASN A 283 19.17 -33.80 52.78
CA ASN A 283 19.76 -34.65 53.81
C ASN A 283 20.82 -33.97 54.69
N GLN A 284 20.90 -32.67 54.77
CA GLN A 284 21.82 -31.94 55.65
C GLN A 284 21.43 -32.19 57.11
N SER A 285 22.42 -32.58 57.93
CA SER A 285 22.29 -32.74 59.35
C SER A 285 22.93 -31.56 60.10
N SER A 286 22.61 -31.43 61.39
CA SER A 286 23.13 -30.34 62.28
C SER A 286 22.77 -28.95 61.81
N VAL A 287 21.59 -28.80 61.19
CA VAL A 287 21.05 -27.49 60.76
C VAL A 287 20.65 -26.68 62.01
N SER A 288 20.99 -25.40 62.02
CA SER A 288 20.54 -24.49 63.11
C SER A 288 19.02 -24.31 63.05
N ILE A 289 18.36 -24.36 64.24
CA ILE A 289 16.91 -24.13 64.31
C ILE A 289 16.51 -22.70 63.92
N SER A 290 17.44 -21.78 63.74
CA SER A 290 17.27 -20.40 63.28
C SER A 290 17.85 -20.19 61.87
N GLU A 291 18.18 -21.29 61.17
CA GLU A 291 18.69 -21.20 59.81
C GLU A 291 17.62 -20.62 58.85
N ASN A 292 18.05 -19.76 57.96
CA ASN A 292 17.21 -19.34 56.86
C ASN A 292 17.10 -20.46 55.82
N ILE A 293 15.95 -20.58 55.19
CA ILE A 293 15.71 -21.55 54.16
C ILE A 293 15.75 -20.79 52.83
N SER A 294 16.65 -21.21 51.93
CA SER A 294 16.76 -20.63 50.59
C SER A 294 16.51 -21.68 49.54
N VAL A 295 15.82 -21.29 48.48
CA VAL A 295 15.59 -22.08 47.27
C VAL A 295 16.11 -21.29 46.07
N THR A 296 17.00 -21.88 45.29
CA THR A 296 17.50 -21.31 44.05
C THR A 296 16.88 -22.06 42.88
N PHE A 297 16.27 -21.33 41.96
CA PHE A 297 15.65 -21.85 40.75
C PHE A 297 16.60 -21.80 39.56
N SER A 298 16.26 -22.53 38.49
CA SER A 298 17.01 -22.52 37.21
C SER A 298 16.79 -21.23 36.42
N ASP A 299 15.61 -20.61 36.61
CA ASP A 299 15.13 -19.48 35.82
C ASP A 299 14.66 -18.34 36.73
N SER A 300 14.56 -17.13 36.16
CA SER A 300 14.03 -15.97 36.85
C SER A 300 12.55 -16.14 37.14
N MET A 301 12.18 -16.16 38.42
CA MET A 301 10.80 -16.41 38.87
C MET A 301 9.97 -15.13 38.86
N ASP A 302 8.65 -15.26 38.63
CA ASP A 302 7.69 -14.24 39.04
C ASP A 302 7.68 -14.13 40.58
N THR A 303 8.18 -13.03 41.12
CA THR A 303 8.29 -12.79 42.55
C THR A 303 6.94 -12.83 43.25
N THR A 304 5.83 -12.62 42.54
CA THR A 304 4.46 -12.67 43.08
C THR A 304 3.93 -14.09 43.19
N SER A 305 4.47 -15.03 42.45
CA SER A 305 4.12 -16.45 42.47
C SER A 305 4.84 -17.21 43.57
N VAL A 306 6.05 -16.77 43.99
CA VAL A 306 6.82 -17.40 45.06
C VAL A 306 6.32 -16.89 46.39
N THR A 307 5.38 -17.59 47.00
CA THR A 307 4.68 -17.21 48.23
C THR A 307 4.84 -18.26 49.31
N THR A 308 4.53 -17.91 50.56
CA THR A 308 4.58 -18.84 51.68
C THR A 308 3.51 -18.51 52.73
N ASN A 309 3.29 -19.42 53.67
CA ASN A 309 2.37 -19.22 54.79
C ASN A 309 3.01 -18.30 55.88
N THR A 310 2.41 -17.15 56.13
CA THR A 310 2.86 -16.18 57.13
C THR A 310 1.90 -15.99 58.29
N SER A 311 0.74 -16.68 58.31
CA SER A 311 -0.34 -16.38 59.25
C SER A 311 -0.76 -17.54 60.17
N ASN A 312 -0.49 -18.79 59.77
CA ASN A 312 -0.95 -19.99 60.52
C ASN A 312 -0.12 -21.21 60.14
N THR A 313 -0.59 -22.43 60.46
CA THR A 313 0.07 -23.67 60.11
C THR A 313 -0.54 -24.43 58.92
N SER A 314 -1.42 -23.81 58.15
CA SER A 314 -1.92 -24.41 56.93
C SER A 314 -0.83 -24.47 55.86
N CYS A 315 -0.79 -25.51 55.06
CA CYS A 315 0.11 -25.59 53.92
C CYS A 315 -0.42 -24.73 52.74
N SER A 316 -0.15 -23.42 52.81
CA SER A 316 -0.51 -22.45 51.76
C SER A 316 0.75 -21.79 51.23
N GLY A 317 0.62 -21.17 50.02
CA GLY A 317 1.75 -20.62 49.26
C GLY A 317 2.50 -21.68 48.45
N SER A 318 3.37 -21.20 47.57
CA SER A 318 4.15 -22.08 46.69
C SER A 318 5.41 -22.67 47.37
N LEU A 319 5.97 -21.99 48.40
CA LEU A 319 7.11 -22.49 49.16
C LEU A 319 6.63 -22.93 50.54
N GLN A 320 6.80 -24.19 50.91
CA GLN A 320 6.26 -24.83 52.12
C GLN A 320 7.32 -25.62 52.83
N LEU A 321 7.35 -25.57 54.17
CA LEU A 321 8.19 -26.35 55.03
C LEU A 321 7.30 -27.17 55.99
N SER A 322 7.57 -28.46 56.19
CA SER A 322 6.77 -29.34 57.03
C SER A 322 7.63 -30.37 57.75
N SER A 323 7.21 -30.77 58.95
CA SER A 323 7.77 -31.90 59.69
C SER A 323 6.83 -33.11 59.78
N ASP A 324 5.60 -33.03 59.26
CA ASP A 324 4.56 -34.02 59.33
C ASP A 324 4.01 -34.45 57.91
N ASN A 325 4.88 -34.41 56.93
CA ASN A 325 4.58 -34.73 55.55
C ASN A 325 3.46 -33.87 54.95
N PHE A 326 3.48 -32.57 55.24
CA PHE A 326 2.57 -31.52 54.74
C PHE A 326 1.11 -31.72 55.21
N SER A 327 0.90 -32.36 56.36
CA SER A 327 -0.39 -32.30 57.05
C SER A 327 -0.57 -30.95 57.69
N SER A 328 0.55 -30.34 58.18
CA SER A 328 0.66 -28.97 58.57
C SER A 328 1.99 -28.37 58.06
N CYS A 329 2.09 -27.06 58.01
CA CYS A 329 3.27 -26.38 57.53
C CYS A 329 3.78 -25.36 58.58
N VAL A 330 5.08 -25.13 58.58
CA VAL A 330 5.74 -24.14 59.42
C VAL A 330 5.34 -22.75 58.92
N GLN A 331 4.91 -21.93 59.89
CA GLN A 331 4.67 -20.48 59.57
C GLN A 331 6.01 -19.80 59.35
N MET A 332 6.05 -18.89 58.36
CA MET A 332 7.21 -18.06 58.06
C MET A 332 7.03 -16.65 58.66
N VAL A 333 8.14 -15.95 58.89
CA VAL A 333 8.16 -14.59 59.45
C VAL A 333 7.59 -13.58 58.45
N SER A 334 7.92 -13.76 57.16
CA SER A 334 7.54 -12.87 56.08
C SER A 334 7.40 -13.64 54.74
N SER A 335 6.88 -13.00 53.74
CA SER A 335 6.95 -13.50 52.36
C SER A 335 8.41 -13.78 51.96
N PRO A 336 8.67 -14.71 51.01
CA PRO A 336 10.00 -14.94 50.50
C PRO A 336 10.60 -13.66 49.91
N SER A 337 11.90 -13.46 50.16
CA SER A 337 12.65 -12.32 49.61
C SER A 337 13.70 -12.79 48.60
N SER A 338 13.88 -12.03 47.54
CA SER A 338 14.91 -12.27 46.53
C SER A 338 15.48 -10.92 46.06
N SER A 339 16.73 -10.89 45.69
CA SER A 339 17.40 -9.73 45.07
C SER A 339 17.76 -9.96 43.59
N ASP A 340 17.67 -11.21 43.13
CA ASP A 340 18.06 -11.66 41.81
C ASP A 340 16.94 -12.40 41.02
N ASN A 341 15.76 -12.53 41.66
CA ASN A 341 14.62 -13.31 41.22
C ASN A 341 14.91 -14.80 40.96
N LEU A 342 16.08 -15.27 41.38
CA LEU A 342 16.53 -16.66 41.26
C LEU A 342 16.53 -17.34 42.62
N THR A 343 17.08 -16.71 43.65
CA THR A 343 17.23 -17.25 44.98
C THR A 343 16.26 -16.59 45.96
N PHE A 344 15.34 -17.35 46.47
CA PHE A 344 14.32 -16.91 47.44
C PHE A 344 14.62 -17.42 48.86
N THR A 345 14.57 -16.55 49.82
CA THR A 345 14.90 -16.86 51.21
C THR A 345 13.72 -16.56 52.13
N VAL A 346 13.46 -17.48 53.07
CA VAL A 346 12.46 -17.37 54.14
C VAL A 346 13.05 -17.71 55.50
N THR A 347 12.43 -17.19 56.57
CA THR A 347 12.77 -17.46 57.94
C THR A 347 11.54 -18.02 58.68
N SER A 348 11.71 -19.13 59.44
CA SER A 348 10.60 -19.76 60.16
C SER A 348 10.18 -18.99 61.42
N SER A 349 8.88 -19.04 61.77
CA SER A 349 8.31 -18.50 62.99
C SER A 349 7.18 -19.41 63.53
N PRO A 350 7.31 -20.03 64.67
CA PRO A 350 8.47 -20.08 65.57
C PRO A 350 9.69 -20.76 64.92
N LYS A 351 10.85 -20.68 65.59
CA LYS A 351 12.04 -21.43 65.19
C LYS A 351 11.76 -22.90 65.08
N MET A 352 12.48 -23.58 64.21
CA MET A 352 12.39 -25.03 64.02
C MET A 352 12.70 -25.78 65.30
N PHE A 353 12.22 -27.03 65.47
CA PHE A 353 12.45 -27.87 66.62
C PHE A 353 13.75 -28.67 66.50
N TYR A 354 14.41 -28.90 67.65
CA TYR A 354 15.55 -29.80 67.69
C TYR A 354 15.17 -31.26 67.36
N SER A 355 16.09 -32.04 66.84
CA SER A 355 15.94 -33.45 66.54
C SER A 355 14.71 -33.78 65.64
N THR A 356 14.36 -32.83 64.79
CA THR A 356 13.19 -32.93 63.92
C THR A 356 13.65 -32.86 62.45
N THR A 357 13.13 -33.79 61.63
CA THR A 357 13.34 -33.79 60.18
C THR A 357 12.28 -32.92 59.52
N TYR A 358 12.70 -31.98 58.68
CA TYR A 358 11.81 -31.17 57.88
C TYR A 358 11.91 -31.51 56.40
N LYS A 359 10.82 -31.38 55.70
CA LYS A 359 10.73 -31.46 54.21
C LYS A 359 10.37 -30.08 53.65
N LEU A 360 11.08 -29.69 52.64
CA LEU A 360 10.76 -28.50 51.83
C LEU A 360 9.97 -28.94 50.60
N ARG A 361 8.92 -28.19 50.26
CA ARG A 361 8.15 -28.41 49.03
C ARG A 361 8.00 -27.07 48.28
N VAL A 362 8.23 -27.10 46.95
CA VAL A 362 7.81 -26.05 46.04
C VAL A 362 6.66 -26.63 45.23
N THR A 363 5.50 -25.98 45.28
CA THR A 363 4.29 -26.42 44.55
C THR A 363 4.27 -25.89 43.13
N THR A 364 3.40 -26.48 42.31
CA THR A 364 3.17 -26.03 40.93
C THR A 364 2.58 -24.61 40.82
N ALA A 365 2.31 -23.94 41.92
CA ALA A 365 1.84 -22.54 41.92
C ALA A 365 2.98 -21.53 41.78
N ALA A 366 4.25 -21.94 41.90
CA ALA A 366 5.37 -21.09 41.53
C ALA A 366 5.58 -21.14 40.03
N GLU A 367 5.76 -19.97 39.45
CA GLU A 367 5.99 -19.81 38.01
C GLU A 367 7.17 -18.86 37.76
N ASP A 368 7.80 -19.02 36.61
CA ASP A 368 8.84 -18.10 36.16
C ASP A 368 8.28 -16.75 35.65
N SER A 369 9.17 -15.87 35.19
CA SER A 369 8.79 -14.56 34.65
C SER A 369 8.05 -14.63 33.30
N ALA A 370 8.10 -15.78 32.60
CA ALA A 370 7.37 -16.03 31.36
C ALA A 370 5.96 -16.59 31.60
N GLY A 371 5.70 -17.18 32.80
CA GLY A 371 4.43 -17.80 33.17
C GLY A 371 4.48 -19.33 33.18
N ASN A 372 5.66 -19.95 33.01
CA ASN A 372 5.76 -21.42 33.07
C ASN A 372 5.73 -21.91 34.52
N ASN A 373 4.82 -22.81 34.85
CA ASN A 373 4.71 -23.41 36.15
C ASN A 373 5.82 -24.42 36.43
N ILE A 374 6.39 -24.41 37.62
CA ILE A 374 7.36 -25.42 38.07
C ILE A 374 6.68 -26.79 38.24
N ALA A 375 7.38 -27.87 37.92
CA ALA A 375 6.99 -29.19 38.42
C ALA A 375 7.19 -29.24 39.96
N GLN A 376 6.26 -29.90 40.69
CA GLN A 376 6.38 -29.97 42.14
C GLN A 376 7.73 -30.54 42.55
N TYR A 377 8.42 -29.85 43.44
CA TYR A 377 9.65 -30.29 44.10
C TYR A 377 9.37 -30.68 45.58
N THR A 378 9.98 -31.75 46.07
CA THR A 378 9.92 -32.12 47.49
C THR A 378 11.20 -32.84 47.92
#